data_3d73de9880b5c700f358b31c10c86783
#
_entry.id   3d73de9880b5c700f358b31c10c86783
#
_cell.length_a   1.000
_cell.length_b   1.000
_cell.length_c   1.000
_cell.angle_alpha   90.00
_cell.angle_beta   90.00
_cell.angle_gamma   90.00
#
_symmetry.space_group_name_H-M   'P 1'
#
loop_
_entity.id
_entity.type
_entity.pdbx_description
1 polymer ?
#
loop_
_entity_poly.entity_id
_entity_poly.type
_entity_poly.pdbx_seq_one_letter_code
_entity_poly.pdbx_strand_id
1 'polypeptide(L)'
;MLTMLRSRCRMLMRYLHVGIVMLSSLLVCTSPWIIMLRRIPDNASLWDYLHVYLGLVCTGLGILFLINNCLQGKWRQYFGWLVGDGMQLKQDIVGLVRGKFPIAGGKGLFSAIEGIGMLLLVATGLSGLIWFLFQGTATAIEWRGYHQLFAQAFIGFLVVHLLLAISHIIDFIRQ
;
A
#
# COMPACT_ATOMS: atom_id res chain seq x y z
N MET A 1 16.01 12.82 25.81
CA MET A 1 14.58 12.89 25.47
C MET A 1 14.33 12.73 23.96
N LEU A 2 14.96 13.50 23.08
CA LEU A 2 14.77 13.39 21.61
C LEU A 2 15.16 12.04 21.00
N THR A 3 16.20 11.39 21.48
CA THR A 3 16.64 10.05 21.01
C THR A 3 15.63 8.94 21.34
N MET A 4 15.06 9.00 22.52
CA MET A 4 13.99 8.06 22.96
C MET A 4 12.70 8.25 22.13
N LEU A 5 12.33 9.51 21.86
CA LEU A 5 11.16 9.79 21.00
C LEU A 5 11.37 9.23 19.58
N ARG A 6 12.54 9.41 18.99
CA ARG A 6 12.89 8.89 17.67
C ARG A 6 12.90 7.36 17.61
N SER A 7 13.35 6.69 18.71
CA SER A 7 13.36 5.23 18.75
C SER A 7 11.93 4.67 18.86
N ARG A 8 11.07 5.27 19.70
CA ARG A 8 9.66 4.90 19.84
C ARG A 8 8.89 5.11 18.54
N CYS A 9 9.14 6.23 17.85
CA CYS A 9 8.50 6.50 16.55
C CYS A 9 8.90 5.46 15.49
N ARG A 10 10.16 5.06 15.42
CA ARG A 10 10.62 4.00 14.50
C ARG A 10 10.00 2.65 14.82
N MET A 11 9.88 2.31 16.10
CA MET A 11 9.25 1.06 16.53
C MET A 11 7.76 1.05 16.17
N LEU A 12 7.05 2.14 16.43
CA LEU A 12 5.64 2.32 16.04
C LEU A 12 5.44 2.16 14.53
N MET A 13 6.32 2.76 13.72
CA MET A 13 6.24 2.65 12.26
C MET A 13 6.46 1.22 11.76
N ARG A 14 7.33 0.45 12.41
CA ARG A 14 7.52 -0.98 12.09
C ARG A 14 6.26 -1.79 12.38
N TYR A 15 5.64 -1.61 13.54
CA TYR A 15 4.39 -2.30 13.89
C TYR A 15 3.23 -1.87 13.00
N LEU A 16 3.16 -0.59 12.65
CA LEU A 16 2.15 -0.08 11.71
C LEU A 16 2.29 -0.72 10.33
N HIS A 17 3.52 -0.82 9.81
CA HIS A 17 3.78 -1.50 8.54
C HIS A 17 3.37 -2.99 8.58
N VAL A 18 3.79 -3.71 9.62
CA VAL A 18 3.41 -5.14 9.80
C VAL A 18 1.90 -5.29 9.90
N GLY A 19 1.22 -4.43 10.68
CA GLY A 19 -0.24 -4.44 10.80
C GLY A 19 -0.93 -4.22 9.44
N ILE A 20 -0.46 -3.26 8.65
CA ILE A 20 -0.98 -3.01 7.29
C ILE A 20 -0.75 -4.23 6.40
N VAL A 21 0.44 -4.82 6.40
CA VAL A 21 0.74 -6.01 5.59
C VAL A 21 -0.19 -7.16 5.95
N MET A 22 -0.38 -7.44 7.23
CA MET A 22 -1.27 -8.53 7.69
C MET A 22 -2.73 -8.28 7.30
N LEU A 23 -3.24 -7.05 7.54
CA LEU A 23 -4.62 -6.70 7.20
C LEU A 23 -4.85 -6.69 5.70
N SER A 24 -3.98 -6.06 4.93
CA SER A 24 -4.15 -6.00 3.47
C SER A 24 -4.03 -7.38 2.82
N SER A 25 -3.12 -8.24 3.30
CA SER A 25 -3.01 -9.63 2.83
C SER A 25 -4.30 -10.41 3.12
N LEU A 26 -4.85 -10.30 4.34
CA LEU A 26 -6.13 -10.93 4.69
C LEU A 26 -7.26 -10.44 3.78
N LEU A 27 -7.38 -9.12 3.59
CA LEU A 27 -8.42 -8.52 2.74
C LEU A 27 -8.30 -8.96 1.27
N VAL A 28 -7.08 -9.03 0.74
CA VAL A 28 -6.82 -9.53 -0.62
C VAL A 28 -7.16 -11.01 -0.73
N CYS A 29 -6.70 -11.85 0.20
CA CYS A 29 -6.96 -13.28 0.17
C CYS A 29 -8.45 -13.62 0.32
N THR A 30 -9.21 -12.80 1.05
CA THR A 30 -10.65 -13.03 1.26
C THR A 30 -11.52 -12.37 0.19
N SER A 31 -10.99 -11.46 -0.62
CA SER A 31 -11.74 -10.71 -1.62
C SER A 31 -12.53 -11.56 -2.65
N PRO A 32 -12.09 -12.77 -3.07
CA PRO A 32 -12.85 -13.58 -4.01
C PRO A 32 -14.20 -14.07 -3.48
N TRP A 33 -14.38 -14.11 -2.16
CA TRP A 33 -15.64 -14.56 -1.52
C TRP A 33 -16.60 -13.42 -1.19
N ILE A 34 -16.21 -12.17 -1.50
CA ILE A 34 -17.00 -10.99 -1.16
C ILE A 34 -18.04 -10.71 -2.24
N ILE A 35 -19.33 -10.75 -1.87
CA ILE A 35 -20.46 -10.53 -2.78
C ILE A 35 -21.21 -9.28 -2.33
N MET A 36 -20.71 -8.11 -2.68
CA MET A 36 -21.34 -6.82 -2.39
C MET A 36 -21.58 -6.03 -3.66
N LEU A 37 -22.76 -5.40 -3.78
CA LEU A 37 -23.14 -4.51 -4.89
C LEU A 37 -23.31 -3.09 -4.39
N ARG A 38 -24.58 -2.68 -4.15
CA ARG A 38 -24.92 -1.32 -3.67
C ARG A 38 -24.77 -1.17 -2.18
N ARG A 39 -24.99 -2.24 -1.44
CA ARG A 39 -24.97 -2.27 0.03
C ARG A 39 -24.49 -3.63 0.52
N ILE A 40 -24.22 -3.72 1.81
CA ILE A 40 -24.07 -5.00 2.47
C ILE A 40 -25.42 -5.73 2.38
N PRO A 41 -25.48 -6.94 1.81
CA PRO A 41 -26.75 -7.67 1.69
C PRO A 41 -27.28 -8.12 3.05
N ASP A 42 -28.58 -8.33 3.15
CA ASP A 42 -29.24 -8.73 4.42
C ASP A 42 -28.79 -10.13 4.88
N ASN A 43 -28.34 -10.98 3.93
CA ASN A 43 -27.76 -12.30 4.16
C ASN A 43 -26.23 -12.31 4.06
N ALA A 44 -25.58 -11.19 4.36
CA ALA A 44 -24.13 -11.08 4.28
C ALA A 44 -23.42 -12.12 5.17
N SER A 45 -22.35 -12.67 4.66
CA SER A 45 -21.48 -13.58 5.38
C SER A 45 -20.61 -12.84 6.39
N LEU A 46 -20.00 -13.58 7.33
CA LEU A 46 -19.00 -13.03 8.23
C LEU A 46 -17.83 -12.38 7.44
N TRP A 47 -17.44 -12.96 6.30
CA TRP A 47 -16.36 -12.43 5.46
C TRP A 47 -16.69 -11.08 4.84
N ASP A 48 -17.95 -10.84 4.45
CA ASP A 48 -18.40 -9.54 3.95
C ASP A 48 -18.24 -8.47 5.02
N TYR A 49 -18.70 -8.73 6.25
CA TYR A 49 -18.53 -7.80 7.36
C TYR A 49 -17.07 -7.57 7.72
N LEU A 50 -16.28 -8.63 7.83
CA LEU A 50 -14.84 -8.52 8.12
C LEU A 50 -14.12 -7.70 7.04
N HIS A 51 -14.42 -7.93 5.76
CA HIS A 51 -13.82 -7.17 4.67
C HIS A 51 -14.11 -5.68 4.78
N VAL A 52 -15.37 -5.32 5.05
CA VAL A 52 -15.76 -3.90 5.17
C VAL A 52 -15.08 -3.26 6.38
N TYR A 53 -15.26 -3.82 7.57
CA TYR A 53 -14.80 -3.15 8.80
C TYR A 53 -13.29 -3.19 8.95
N LEU A 54 -12.63 -4.31 8.64
CA LEU A 54 -11.16 -4.36 8.64
C LEU A 54 -10.57 -3.52 7.50
N GLY A 55 -11.29 -3.39 6.36
CA GLY A 55 -10.92 -2.49 5.28
C GLY A 55 -10.91 -1.03 5.72
N LEU A 56 -11.92 -0.59 6.49
CA LEU A 56 -11.97 0.76 7.07
C LEU A 56 -10.83 1.00 8.05
N VAL A 57 -10.52 0.02 8.91
CA VAL A 57 -9.38 0.08 9.83
C VAL A 57 -8.07 0.17 9.04
N CYS A 58 -7.89 -0.69 8.04
CA CYS A 58 -6.71 -0.70 7.17
C CYS A 58 -6.54 0.63 6.43
N THR A 59 -7.63 1.27 6.01
CA THR A 59 -7.63 2.60 5.40
C THR A 59 -7.06 3.66 6.36
N GLY A 60 -7.56 3.71 7.59
CA GLY A 60 -7.05 4.62 8.63
C GLY A 60 -5.56 4.42 8.90
N LEU A 61 -5.13 3.16 9.04
CA LEU A 61 -3.72 2.81 9.23
C LEU A 61 -2.85 3.20 8.01
N GLY A 62 -3.36 2.98 6.79
CA GLY A 62 -2.68 3.36 5.55
C GLY A 62 -2.48 4.87 5.41
N ILE A 63 -3.50 5.66 5.75
CA ILE A 63 -3.41 7.12 5.78
C ILE A 63 -2.38 7.59 6.81
N LEU A 64 -2.43 7.05 8.03
CA LEU A 64 -1.45 7.35 9.07
C LEU A 64 -0.02 6.99 8.65
N PHE A 65 0.15 5.86 7.97
CA PHE A 65 1.44 5.41 7.46
C PHE A 65 1.99 6.36 6.38
N LEU A 66 1.16 6.76 5.42
CA LEU A 66 1.52 7.71 4.38
C LEU A 66 1.90 9.07 4.97
N ILE A 67 1.05 9.65 5.84
CA ILE A 67 1.30 10.93 6.48
C ILE A 67 2.61 10.90 7.27
N ASN A 68 2.84 9.86 8.09
CA ASN A 68 4.06 9.73 8.88
C ASN A 68 5.32 9.66 8.03
N ASN A 69 5.30 8.89 6.92
CA ASN A 69 6.43 8.83 6.00
C ASN A 69 6.69 10.19 5.33
N CYS A 70 5.65 10.94 4.97
CA CYS A 70 5.79 12.28 4.40
C CYS A 70 6.33 13.28 5.41
N LEU A 71 5.79 13.32 6.64
CA LEU A 71 6.19 14.28 7.69
C LEU A 71 7.60 14.03 8.22
N GLN A 72 8.10 12.80 8.20
CA GLN A 72 9.48 12.49 8.59
C GLN A 72 10.53 12.91 7.55
N GLY A 73 10.17 13.71 6.57
CA GLY A 73 11.04 14.21 5.52
C GLY A 73 11.38 13.19 4.43
N LYS A 74 10.75 12.03 4.46
CA LYS A 74 10.98 10.96 3.49
C LYS A 74 10.13 11.10 2.22
N TRP A 75 9.27 12.12 2.14
CA TRP A 75 8.43 12.30 0.96
C TRP A 75 9.25 12.41 -0.34
N ARG A 76 10.41 13.09 -0.31
CA ARG A 76 11.32 13.16 -1.45
C ARG A 76 12.01 11.85 -1.79
N GLN A 77 12.09 10.91 -0.83
CA GLN A 77 12.58 9.57 -1.07
C GLN A 77 11.58 8.76 -1.89
N TYR A 78 10.31 8.80 -1.52
CA TYR A 78 9.25 8.03 -2.16
C TYR A 78 8.67 8.70 -3.41
N PHE A 79 8.61 10.02 -3.42
CA PHE A 79 7.95 10.83 -4.45
C PHE A 79 8.90 11.84 -5.12
N GLY A 80 10.21 11.63 -5.06
CA GLY A 80 11.22 12.50 -5.69
C GLY A 80 11.01 12.68 -7.19
N TRP A 81 10.51 11.67 -7.85
CA TRP A 81 10.16 11.67 -9.28
C TRP A 81 9.06 12.69 -9.64
N LEU A 82 8.19 13.08 -8.69
CA LEU A 82 7.19 14.14 -8.90
C LEU A 82 7.78 15.55 -8.96
N VAL A 83 8.96 15.74 -8.38
CA VAL A 83 9.65 17.06 -8.29
C VAL A 83 10.94 17.11 -9.09
N GLY A 84 11.10 16.22 -10.08
CA GLY A 84 12.24 16.20 -10.98
C GLY A 84 13.51 15.54 -10.42
N ASP A 85 13.47 14.99 -9.19
CA ASP A 85 14.60 14.28 -8.55
C ASP A 85 14.52 12.77 -8.91
N GLY A 86 14.54 12.47 -10.22
CA GLY A 86 14.37 11.12 -10.75
C GLY A 86 15.66 10.50 -11.32
N MET A 87 16.84 11.10 -11.12
CA MET A 87 18.08 10.61 -11.74
C MET A 87 18.42 9.19 -11.27
N GLN A 88 18.33 8.90 -9.97
CA GLN A 88 18.58 7.56 -9.44
C GLN A 88 17.54 6.55 -9.94
N LEU A 89 16.26 6.92 -10.01
CA LEU A 89 15.20 6.07 -10.60
C LEU A 89 15.53 5.69 -12.05
N LYS A 90 15.97 6.66 -12.86
CA LYS A 90 16.39 6.40 -14.25
C LYS A 90 17.60 5.45 -14.31
N GLN A 91 18.59 5.66 -13.44
CA GLN A 91 19.78 4.78 -13.37
C GLN A 91 19.40 3.36 -12.97
N ASP A 92 18.49 3.18 -12.02
CA ASP A 92 18.00 1.87 -11.58
C ASP A 92 17.26 1.15 -12.70
N ILE A 93 16.38 1.86 -13.44
CA ILE A 93 15.66 1.28 -14.59
C ILE A 93 16.64 0.83 -15.67
N VAL A 94 17.63 1.66 -16.02
CA VAL A 94 18.67 1.29 -17.00
C VAL A 94 19.54 0.14 -16.48
N GLY A 95 19.81 0.12 -15.16
CA GLY A 95 20.53 -0.96 -14.51
C GLY A 95 19.79 -2.29 -14.63
N LEU A 96 18.48 -2.31 -14.39
CA LEU A 96 17.61 -3.49 -14.50
C LEU A 96 17.66 -4.09 -15.90
N VAL A 97 17.58 -3.28 -16.94
CA VAL A 97 17.73 -3.73 -18.35
C VAL A 97 19.10 -4.38 -18.61
N ARG A 98 20.12 -4.01 -17.84
CA ARG A 98 21.48 -4.57 -17.91
C ARG A 98 21.72 -5.70 -16.89
N GLY A 99 20.67 -6.25 -16.27
CA GLY A 99 20.75 -7.33 -15.28
C GLY A 99 21.31 -6.91 -13.91
N LYS A 100 21.34 -5.59 -13.61
CA LYS A 100 21.77 -5.09 -12.30
C LYS A 100 20.55 -4.79 -11.44
N PHE A 101 20.50 -5.36 -10.24
CA PHE A 101 19.40 -5.09 -9.30
C PHE A 101 19.54 -3.69 -8.67
N PRO A 102 18.42 -2.98 -8.48
CA PRO A 102 18.41 -1.68 -7.82
C PRO A 102 18.85 -1.78 -6.36
N ILE A 103 19.51 -0.76 -5.85
CA ILE A 103 19.95 -0.71 -4.45
C ILE A 103 18.80 -0.26 -3.57
N ALA A 104 18.50 -1.01 -2.51
CA ALA A 104 17.47 -0.64 -1.53
C ALA A 104 17.89 0.56 -0.68
N GLY A 105 16.92 1.39 -0.26
CA GLY A 105 17.11 2.47 0.72
C GLY A 105 17.49 3.84 0.15
N GLY A 106 17.65 4.00 -1.18
CA GLY A 106 17.89 5.27 -1.86
C GLY A 106 16.60 5.94 -2.37
N LYS A 107 16.73 6.95 -3.24
CA LYS A 107 15.63 7.62 -3.97
C LYS A 107 15.33 6.93 -5.30
N GLY A 108 15.67 5.66 -5.44
CA GLY A 108 15.60 4.88 -6.66
C GLY A 108 14.29 4.15 -6.85
N LEU A 109 14.33 3.09 -7.65
CA LEU A 109 13.16 2.33 -8.08
C LEU A 109 12.40 1.69 -6.91
N PHE A 110 13.10 1.15 -5.91
CA PHE A 110 12.46 0.55 -4.72
C PHE A 110 11.56 1.56 -4.01
N SER A 111 12.10 2.74 -3.69
CA SER A 111 11.34 3.76 -2.97
C SER A 111 10.20 4.35 -3.81
N ALA A 112 10.38 4.47 -5.13
CA ALA A 112 9.29 4.89 -6.02
C ALA A 112 8.14 3.88 -6.02
N ILE A 113 8.45 2.58 -6.10
CA ILE A 113 7.44 1.50 -6.01
C ILE A 113 6.74 1.51 -4.65
N GLU A 114 7.47 1.67 -3.55
CA GLU A 114 6.89 1.80 -2.21
C GLU A 114 5.96 3.02 -2.11
N GLY A 115 6.35 4.16 -2.69
CA GLY A 115 5.52 5.36 -2.76
C GLY A 115 4.22 5.13 -3.52
N ILE A 116 4.29 4.50 -4.70
CA ILE A 116 3.11 4.11 -5.48
C ILE A 116 2.22 3.15 -4.69
N GLY A 117 2.80 2.16 -3.99
CA GLY A 117 2.07 1.23 -3.14
C GLY A 117 1.29 1.90 -2.02
N MET A 118 1.89 2.90 -1.35
CA MET A 118 1.21 3.70 -0.33
C MET A 118 0.02 4.46 -0.92
N LEU A 119 0.16 5.05 -2.11
CA LEU A 119 -0.94 5.75 -2.79
C LEU A 119 -2.04 4.77 -3.21
N LEU A 120 -1.69 3.61 -3.75
CA LEU A 120 -2.66 2.58 -4.15
C LEU A 120 -3.44 2.03 -2.94
N LEU A 121 -2.77 1.78 -1.82
CA LEU A 121 -3.43 1.36 -0.58
C LEU A 121 -4.45 2.40 -0.12
N VAL A 122 -4.07 3.68 -0.09
CA VAL A 122 -4.96 4.77 0.32
C VAL A 122 -6.10 4.95 -0.69
N ALA A 123 -5.84 4.89 -1.98
CA ALA A 123 -6.88 5.00 -3.02
C ALA A 123 -7.89 3.84 -2.93
N THR A 124 -7.40 2.60 -2.73
CA THR A 124 -8.26 1.43 -2.50
C THR A 124 -9.12 1.62 -1.26
N GLY A 125 -8.52 2.05 -0.15
CA GLY A 125 -9.24 2.28 1.09
C GLY A 125 -10.27 3.40 0.99
N LEU A 126 -9.90 4.54 0.42
CA LEU A 126 -10.82 5.69 0.26
C LEU A 126 -11.99 5.36 -0.68
N SER A 127 -11.75 4.64 -1.77
CA SER A 127 -12.83 4.20 -2.66
C SER A 127 -13.81 3.25 -1.95
N GLY A 128 -13.32 2.35 -1.10
CA GLY A 128 -14.13 1.50 -0.24
C GLY A 128 -14.90 2.29 0.82
N LEU A 129 -14.29 3.30 1.44
CA LEU A 129 -14.93 4.20 2.39
C LEU A 129 -16.08 4.99 1.73
N ILE A 130 -15.85 5.53 0.52
CA ILE A 130 -16.91 6.27 -0.20
C ILE A 130 -18.04 5.32 -0.57
N TRP A 131 -17.75 4.10 -1.05
CA TRP A 131 -18.77 3.08 -1.25
C TRP A 131 -19.59 2.84 0.02
N PHE A 132 -18.92 2.70 1.17
CA PHE A 132 -19.57 2.47 2.46
C PHE A 132 -20.49 3.62 2.88
N LEU A 133 -20.08 4.87 2.66
CA LEU A 133 -20.88 6.06 3.01
C LEU A 133 -22.10 6.25 2.10
N PHE A 134 -22.03 5.81 0.84
CA PHE A 134 -23.08 5.96 -0.15
C PHE A 134 -23.89 4.67 -0.39
N GLN A 135 -23.88 3.73 0.56
CA GLN A 135 -24.63 2.47 0.44
C GLN A 135 -26.10 2.71 0.06
N GLY A 136 -26.61 1.87 -0.84
CA GLY A 136 -27.98 1.94 -1.33
C GLY A 136 -28.19 2.85 -2.55
N THR A 137 -27.20 3.68 -2.90
CA THR A 137 -27.30 4.64 -4.02
C THR A 137 -26.63 4.12 -5.30
N ALA A 138 -26.87 4.80 -6.43
CA ALA A 138 -26.14 4.53 -7.68
C ALA A 138 -24.64 4.82 -7.54
N THR A 139 -24.27 5.86 -6.79
CA THR A 139 -22.88 6.25 -6.49
C THR A 139 -22.11 5.10 -5.85
N ALA A 140 -22.73 4.28 -5.00
CA ALA A 140 -22.07 3.12 -4.41
C ALA A 140 -21.60 2.12 -5.48
N ILE A 141 -22.34 1.92 -6.57
CA ILE A 141 -21.92 1.00 -7.66
C ILE A 141 -20.68 1.54 -8.36
N GLU A 142 -20.64 2.84 -8.66
CA GLU A 142 -19.51 3.48 -9.31
C GLU A 142 -18.23 3.34 -8.45
N TRP A 143 -18.33 3.68 -7.16
CA TRP A 143 -17.19 3.60 -6.23
C TRP A 143 -16.75 2.17 -5.94
N ARG A 144 -17.66 1.19 -6.02
CA ARG A 144 -17.29 -0.23 -6.03
C ARG A 144 -16.40 -0.56 -7.23
N GLY A 145 -16.72 -0.03 -8.41
CA GLY A 145 -15.89 -0.20 -9.61
C GLY A 145 -14.49 0.37 -9.44
N TYR A 146 -14.38 1.60 -8.91
CA TYR A 146 -13.08 2.20 -8.59
C TYR A 146 -12.31 1.41 -7.52
N HIS A 147 -13.01 0.94 -6.47
CA HIS A 147 -12.39 0.10 -5.44
C HIS A 147 -11.79 -1.17 -6.05
N GLN A 148 -12.50 -1.85 -6.93
CA GLN A 148 -12.00 -3.04 -7.62
C GLN A 148 -10.77 -2.73 -8.49
N LEU A 149 -10.80 -1.62 -9.24
CA LEU A 149 -9.69 -1.18 -10.08
C LEU A 149 -8.43 -0.91 -9.24
N PHE A 150 -8.57 -0.12 -8.17
CA PHE A 150 -7.44 0.19 -7.27
C PHE A 150 -6.96 -1.05 -6.52
N ALA A 151 -7.86 -1.96 -6.11
CA ALA A 151 -7.49 -3.22 -5.47
C ALA A 151 -6.67 -4.12 -6.42
N GLN A 152 -7.04 -4.23 -7.69
CA GLN A 152 -6.26 -4.97 -8.69
C GLN A 152 -4.87 -4.37 -8.89
N ALA A 153 -4.78 -3.04 -9.01
CA ALA A 153 -3.50 -2.33 -9.10
C ALA A 153 -2.65 -2.53 -7.83
N PHE A 154 -3.27 -2.52 -6.65
CA PHE A 154 -2.61 -2.79 -5.38
C PHE A 154 -2.11 -4.23 -5.27
N ILE A 155 -2.85 -5.22 -5.76
CA ILE A 155 -2.40 -6.62 -5.85
C ILE A 155 -1.17 -6.72 -6.76
N GLY A 156 -1.19 -6.06 -7.92
CA GLY A 156 -0.03 -5.97 -8.80
C GLY A 156 1.19 -5.38 -8.10
N PHE A 157 1.00 -4.30 -7.34
CA PHE A 157 2.05 -3.73 -6.50
C PHE A 157 2.59 -4.74 -5.47
N LEU A 158 1.71 -5.46 -4.75
CA LEU A 158 2.15 -6.45 -3.75
C LEU A 158 3.03 -7.54 -4.36
N VAL A 159 2.69 -8.03 -5.55
CA VAL A 159 3.50 -9.02 -6.27
C VAL A 159 4.88 -8.45 -6.60
N VAL A 160 4.95 -7.26 -7.19
CA VAL A 160 6.22 -6.61 -7.53
C VAL A 160 7.05 -6.32 -6.27
N HIS A 161 6.42 -5.80 -5.22
CA HIS A 161 7.09 -5.50 -3.95
C HIS A 161 7.67 -6.77 -3.29
N LEU A 162 6.93 -7.88 -3.30
CA LEU A 162 7.40 -9.16 -2.79
C LEU A 162 8.60 -9.70 -3.60
N LEU A 163 8.53 -9.65 -4.93
CA LEU A 163 9.63 -10.09 -5.79
C LEU A 163 10.90 -9.28 -5.55
N LEU A 164 10.77 -7.97 -5.40
CA LEU A 164 11.89 -7.09 -5.07
C LEU A 164 12.45 -7.39 -3.67
N ALA A 165 11.60 -7.61 -2.67
CA ALA A 165 12.04 -7.96 -1.32
C ALA A 165 12.80 -9.29 -1.30
N ILE A 166 12.31 -10.31 -2.01
CA ILE A 166 12.98 -11.62 -2.14
C ILE A 166 14.33 -11.46 -2.85
N SER A 167 14.41 -10.72 -3.95
CA SER A 167 15.67 -10.49 -4.67
C SER A 167 16.73 -9.84 -3.77
N HIS A 168 16.32 -8.87 -2.95
CA HIS A 168 17.21 -8.20 -2.01
C HIS A 168 17.73 -9.16 -0.90
N ILE A 169 16.87 -10.04 -0.40
CA ILE A 169 17.27 -11.06 0.58
C ILE A 169 18.28 -12.04 -0.03
N ILE A 170 18.04 -12.47 -1.27
CA ILE A 170 18.97 -13.39 -1.99
C ILE A 170 20.34 -12.73 -2.19
N ASP A 171 20.38 -11.47 -2.58
CA ASP A 171 21.64 -10.74 -2.74
C ASP A 171 22.39 -10.60 -1.41
N PHE A 172 21.67 -10.34 -0.33
CA PHE A 172 22.26 -10.27 1.02
C PHE A 172 22.87 -11.60 1.49
N ILE A 173 22.25 -12.74 1.16
CA ILE A 173 22.76 -14.08 1.54
C ILE A 173 23.98 -14.49 0.70
N ARG A 174 24.11 -13.95 -0.52
CA ARG A 174 25.20 -14.27 -1.44
C ARG A 174 26.51 -13.50 -1.18
N GLN A 175 26.45 -12.44 -0.38
CA GLN A 175 27.61 -11.65 0.05
C GLN A 175 28.25 -12.23 1.30
#